data_f32db641dd0509e5e1a6dab642b875ac
#
_entry.id   f32db641dd0509e5e1a6dab642b875ac
#
_cell.length_a   1.000
_cell.length_b   1.000
_cell.length_c   1.000
_cell.angle_alpha   90.00
_cell.angle_beta   90.00
_cell.angle_gamma   90.00
#
_symmetry.space_group_name_H-M   'P 1'
#
loop_
_entity.id
_entity.type
_entity.pdbx_description
1 polymer ?
#
loop_
_entity_poly.entity_id
_entity_poly.type
_entity_poly.pdbx_seq_one_letter_code
_entity_poly.pdbx_strand_id
1 'polypeptide(L)' 'LLLEKGLDNILKKVGEENTEIIIAAKNTDHEHLKYEISDYIYHLMVLMAEKDITWEEITQELSQRK' A
#
# COMPACT_ATOMS: atom_id res chain seq x y z
N LEU A 1 -6.28 14.04 -18.14
CA LEU A 1 -7.42 14.26 -17.25
C LEU A 1 -6.98 14.18 -15.80
N LEU A 2 -7.67 14.96 -14.96
CA LEU A 2 -7.33 15.01 -13.53
C LEU A 2 -7.41 13.64 -12.86
N LEU A 3 -8.42 12.86 -13.20
CA LEU A 3 -8.58 11.52 -12.60
C LEU A 3 -7.44 10.60 -12.96
N GLU A 4 -6.98 10.66 -14.21
CA GLU A 4 -5.85 9.85 -14.64
C GLU A 4 -4.58 10.24 -13.91
N LYS A 5 -4.35 11.56 -13.75
CA LYS A 5 -3.19 12.05 -13.02
C LYS A 5 -3.26 11.67 -11.55
N GLY A 6 -4.47 11.71 -10.97
CA GLY A 6 -4.65 11.29 -9.61
C GLY A 6 -4.31 9.83 -9.41
N LEU A 7 -4.81 8.97 -10.28
CA LEU A 7 -4.52 7.54 -10.21
C LEU A 7 -3.04 7.29 -10.43
N ASP A 8 -2.43 7.95 -11.42
CA ASP A 8 -1.00 7.77 -11.68
C ASP A 8 -0.16 8.12 -10.46
N ASN A 9 -0.51 9.21 -9.76
CA ASN A 9 0.20 9.60 -8.55
C ASN A 9 0.04 8.57 -7.44
N ILE A 10 -1.17 8.04 -7.28
CA ILE A 10 -1.44 7.00 -6.29
C ILE A 10 -0.59 5.76 -6.58
N LEU A 11 -0.58 5.32 -7.82
CA LEU A 11 0.18 4.13 -8.22
C LEU A 11 1.68 4.35 -8.08
N LYS A 12 2.15 5.55 -8.39
CA LYS A 12 3.56 5.89 -8.21
C LYS A 12 3.94 5.76 -6.74
N LYS A 13 3.10 6.27 -5.84
CA LYS A 13 3.37 6.18 -4.41
C LYS A 13 3.38 4.74 -3.92
N VAL A 14 2.43 3.93 -4.38
CA VAL A 14 2.40 2.52 -4.01
C VAL A 14 3.71 1.83 -4.42
N GLY A 15 4.19 2.11 -5.63
CA GLY A 15 5.44 1.52 -6.10
C GLY A 15 6.64 1.98 -5.30
N GLU A 16 6.70 3.28 -4.97
CA GLU A 16 7.80 3.84 -4.18
C GLU A 16 7.84 3.23 -2.78
N GLU A 17 6.67 3.13 -2.14
CA GLU A 17 6.58 2.59 -0.78
C GLU A 17 6.91 1.10 -0.76
N ASN A 18 6.58 0.36 -1.81
CA ASN A 18 6.95 -1.03 -1.93
C ASN A 18 8.48 -1.19 -1.90
N THR A 19 9.18 -0.34 -2.65
CA THR A 19 10.64 -0.33 -2.67
C THR A 19 11.21 0.02 -1.30
N GLU A 20 10.62 1.00 -0.62
CA GLU A 20 11.07 1.41 0.71
C GLU A 20 10.97 0.28 1.72
N ILE A 21 9.91 -0.54 1.63
CA ILE A 21 9.76 -1.69 2.51
C ILE A 21 10.88 -2.70 2.28
N ILE A 22 11.21 -2.96 1.02
CA ILE A 22 12.26 -3.91 0.67
C ILE A 22 13.59 -3.45 1.28
N ILE A 23 13.90 -2.18 1.14
CA ILE A 23 15.13 -1.61 1.68
C ILE A 23 15.12 -1.67 3.21
N ALA A 24 14.01 -1.25 3.82
CA ALA A 24 13.90 -1.22 5.28
C ALA A 24 13.98 -2.61 5.88
N ALA A 25 13.45 -3.62 5.19
CA ALA A 25 13.45 -4.99 5.69
C ALA A 25 14.86 -5.57 5.79
N LYS A 26 15.79 -5.03 5.01
CA LYS A 26 17.18 -5.49 5.04
C LYS A 26 17.98 -4.86 6.16
N ASN A 27 17.43 -3.85 6.82
CA ASN A 27 18.05 -3.20 7.97
C ASN A 27 17.59 -3.85 9.26
N THR A 28 18.31 -3.55 10.34
CA THR A 28 17.96 -4.08 11.65
C THR A 28 17.01 -3.17 12.43
N ASP A 29 16.67 -2.02 11.86
CA ASP A 29 15.82 -1.03 12.53
C ASP A 29 14.35 -1.42 12.39
N HIS A 30 13.85 -2.10 13.41
CA HIS A 30 12.48 -2.58 13.45
C HIS A 30 11.45 -1.44 13.35
N GLU A 31 11.74 -0.31 14.01
CA GLU A 31 10.81 0.83 14.00
C GLU A 31 10.71 1.46 12.61
N HIS A 32 11.82 1.50 11.90
CA HIS A 32 11.81 2.03 10.54
C HIS A 32 10.98 1.14 9.61
N LEU A 33 11.16 -0.18 9.72
CA LEU A 33 10.37 -1.10 8.91
C LEU A 33 8.89 -0.99 9.22
N LYS A 34 8.56 -0.87 10.51
CA LYS A 34 7.16 -0.71 10.93
C LYS A 34 6.56 0.56 10.32
N TYR A 35 7.31 1.65 10.32
CA TYR A 35 6.87 2.90 9.72
C TYR A 35 6.60 2.73 8.22
N GLU A 36 7.52 2.09 7.51
CA GLU A 36 7.37 1.93 6.06
C GLU A 36 6.20 1.01 5.71
N ILE A 37 5.98 -0.05 6.49
CA ILE A 37 4.82 -0.92 6.26
C ILE A 37 3.53 -0.13 6.49
N SER A 38 3.48 0.68 7.54
CA SER A 38 2.30 1.49 7.83
C SER A 38 2.02 2.48 6.71
N ASP A 39 3.07 3.10 6.19
CA ASP A 39 2.94 4.07 5.09
C ASP A 39 2.45 3.38 3.82
N TYR A 40 2.95 2.17 3.55
CA TYR A 40 2.52 1.38 2.41
C TYR A 40 1.03 1.04 2.51
N ILE A 41 0.59 0.61 3.70
CA ILE A 41 -0.82 0.30 3.93
C ILE A 41 -1.68 1.54 3.71
N TYR A 42 -1.21 2.69 4.17
CA TYR A 42 -1.93 3.94 3.95
C TYR A 42 -2.14 4.20 2.45
N HIS A 43 -1.09 4.06 1.65
CA HIS A 43 -1.22 4.30 0.22
C HIS A 43 -2.07 3.23 -0.48
N LEU A 44 -2.04 1.99 0.02
CA LEU A 44 -2.95 0.96 -0.49
C LEU A 44 -4.40 1.32 -0.19
N MET A 45 -4.67 1.89 0.99
CA MET A 45 -6.02 2.32 1.35
C MET A 45 -6.51 3.43 0.43
N VAL A 46 -5.62 4.35 0.06
CA VAL A 46 -5.96 5.41 -0.89
C VAL A 46 -6.32 4.80 -2.25
N LEU A 47 -5.53 3.82 -2.70
CA LEU A 47 -5.82 3.13 -3.95
C LEU A 47 -7.15 2.39 -3.88
N MET A 48 -7.41 1.72 -2.77
CA MET A 48 -8.67 1.02 -2.57
C MET A 48 -9.86 1.97 -2.68
N ALA A 49 -9.76 3.14 -2.04
CA ALA A 49 -10.82 4.15 -2.10
C ALA A 49 -11.04 4.62 -3.54
N GLU A 50 -9.95 4.82 -4.27
CA GLU A 50 -10.03 5.27 -5.66
C GLU A 50 -10.74 4.24 -6.53
N LYS A 51 -10.55 2.95 -6.23
CA LYS A 51 -11.09 1.85 -7.02
C LYS A 51 -12.36 1.24 -6.42
N ASP A 52 -12.90 1.84 -5.37
CA ASP A 52 -14.12 1.36 -4.71
C ASP A 52 -13.98 -0.06 -4.18
N ILE A 53 -12.81 -0.39 -3.64
CA ILE A 53 -12.57 -1.67 -3.00
C ILE A 53 -12.60 -1.46 -1.50
N THR A 54 -13.36 -2.29 -0.78
CA THR A 54 -13.52 -2.15 0.67
C THR A 54 -12.61 -3.11 1.43
N TRP A 55 -12.39 -2.78 2.71
CA TRP A 55 -11.67 -3.68 3.60
C TRP A 55 -12.39 -5.03 3.74
N GLU A 56 -13.72 -5.00 3.73
CA GLU A 56 -14.50 -6.24 3.80
C GLU A 56 -14.16 -7.15 2.63
N GLU A 57 -14.06 -6.58 1.43
CA GLU A 57 -13.69 -7.38 0.26
C GLU A 57 -12.29 -7.96 0.39
N ILE A 58 -11.36 -7.17 0.91
CA ILE A 58 -9.98 -7.62 1.08
C ILE A 58 -9.90 -8.73 2.12
N THR A 59 -10.55 -8.54 3.28
CA THR A 59 -10.49 -9.55 4.33
C THR A 59 -11.23 -10.82 3.93
N GLN A 60 -12.30 -10.68 3.16
CA GLN A 60 -13.01 -11.85 2.63
C GLN A 60 -12.09 -12.66 1.72
N GLU A 61 -11.37 -11.98 0.85
CA GLU A 61 -10.43 -12.64 -0.05
C GLU A 61 -9.31 -13.33 0.73
N LEU A 62 -8.77 -12.63 1.74
CA LEU A 62 -7.70 -13.18 2.56
C LEU A 62 -8.15 -14.41 3.35
N SER A 63 -9.41 -14.44 3.79
CA SER A 63 -9.93 -15.54 4.58
C SER A 63 -9.95 -16.86 3.80
N GLN A 64 -9.89 -16.79 2.48
CA GLN A 64 -9.89 -17.97 1.62
C GLN A 64 -8.49 -18.49 1.32
N ARG A 65 -7.46 -17.79 1.78
CA ARG A 65 -6.07 -18.21 1.55
C ARG A 65 -5.61 -19.11 2.68
N LYS A 66 -4.82 -20.07 2.33
CA LYS A 66 -4.28 -21.04 3.29
C LYS A 66 -2.86 -20.71 3.69
#